data_e5909fe337dffefdb78614fe407469e1
#
_entry.id   e5909fe337dffefdb78614fe407469e1
#
_cell.length_a   1.000
_cell.length_b   1.000
_cell.length_c   1.000
_cell.angle_alpha   90.00
_cell.angle_beta   90.00
_cell.angle_gamma   90.00
#
_symmetry.space_group_name_H-M   'P 1'
#
loop_
_entity.id
_entity.type
_entity.pdbx_description
1 polymer ?
#
loop_
_entity_poly.entity_id
_entity_poly.type
_entity_poly.pdbx_seq_one_letter_code
_entity_poly.pdbx_strand_id
1 'polypeptide(L)'
;VKLGIPHIFDVQLGYTFQRSHYDEPEVWSDNVEAVRRMFRTPDHYAYFTASANITRKFKASLFGNYTGEMLVQHNAGYIDADRSELTPSFWDLGLKLSYNFQLTNTIGLEINGGVKNFLDSYQDDIDRGAFRDSVYIFGPMMPRTFFLGLKFTL
;
A
#
# COMPACT_ATOMS: atom_id res chain seq x y z
N VAL A 1 15.78 -7.69 0.41
CA VAL A 1 17.17 -7.21 0.54
C VAL A 1 17.21 -6.08 1.55
N LYS A 2 18.25 -6.05 2.39
CA LYS A 2 18.52 -4.96 3.34
C LYS A 2 19.95 -4.47 3.13
N LEU A 3 20.10 -3.16 2.93
CA LEU A 3 21.38 -2.49 2.72
C LEU A 3 21.44 -1.25 3.61
N GLY A 4 22.62 -0.88 4.09
CA GLY A 4 22.76 0.34 4.86
C GLY A 4 24.20 0.59 5.31
N ILE A 5 24.47 1.85 5.60
CA ILE A 5 25.66 2.31 6.29
C ILE A 5 25.21 2.82 7.66
N PRO A 6 25.70 2.24 8.77
CA PRO A 6 25.29 2.65 10.11
C PRO A 6 25.34 4.17 10.29
N HIS A 7 24.31 4.72 10.88
CA HIS A 7 24.13 6.15 11.14
C HIS A 7 24.04 7.08 9.92
N ILE A 8 24.12 6.57 8.69
CA ILE A 8 24.00 7.36 7.47
C ILE A 8 22.69 7.05 6.77
N PHE A 9 22.50 5.83 6.30
CA PHE A 9 21.26 5.41 5.64
C PHE A 9 20.97 3.94 5.85
N ASP A 10 19.70 3.58 5.72
CA ASP A 10 19.22 2.21 5.61
C ASP A 10 18.17 2.11 4.49
N VAL A 11 18.23 1.03 3.75
CA VAL A 11 17.26 0.69 2.71
C VAL A 11 16.86 -0.76 2.87
N GLN A 12 15.57 -1.01 2.91
CA GLN A 12 14.98 -2.33 2.86
C GLN A 12 14.04 -2.40 1.68
N LEU A 13 14.13 -3.45 0.89
CA LEU A 13 13.22 -3.70 -0.22
C LEU A 13 12.91 -5.18 -0.32
N GLY A 14 11.69 -5.47 -0.75
CA GLY A 14 11.23 -6.81 -1.09
C GLY A 14 10.40 -6.76 -2.36
N TYR A 15 10.50 -7.83 -3.12
CA TYR A 15 9.73 -8.03 -4.34
C TYR A 15 9.29 -9.49 -4.40
N THR A 16 8.02 -9.69 -4.74
CA THR A 16 7.43 -11.00 -4.96
C THR A 16 6.87 -11.05 -6.36
N PHE A 17 7.25 -12.06 -7.09
CA PHE A 17 6.61 -12.47 -8.32
C PHE A 17 5.95 -13.82 -8.09
N GLN A 18 4.69 -13.94 -8.44
CA GLN A 18 3.94 -15.19 -8.35
C GLN A 18 2.95 -15.28 -9.50
N ARG A 19 2.62 -16.50 -9.88
CA ARG A 19 1.51 -16.80 -10.79
C ARG A 19 0.67 -17.89 -10.16
N SER A 20 -0.48 -17.51 -9.64
CA SER A 20 -1.39 -18.43 -8.96
C SER A 20 -2.56 -18.76 -9.86
N HIS A 21 -2.75 -20.06 -10.10
CA HIS A 21 -3.81 -20.58 -10.97
C HIS A 21 -4.55 -21.69 -10.26
N TYR A 22 -5.83 -21.79 -10.56
CA TYR A 22 -6.62 -22.96 -10.22
C TYR A 22 -6.20 -24.16 -11.09
N ASP A 23 -6.21 -25.36 -10.54
CA ASP A 23 -5.93 -26.59 -11.28
C ASP A 23 -6.94 -26.81 -12.41
N GLU A 24 -8.22 -26.56 -12.12
CA GLU A 24 -9.30 -26.51 -13.10
C GLU A 24 -9.84 -25.09 -13.24
N PRO A 25 -10.41 -24.73 -14.42
CA PRO A 25 -11.05 -23.42 -14.57
C PRO A 25 -12.19 -23.23 -13.59
N GLU A 26 -12.20 -22.13 -12.86
CA GLU A 26 -13.24 -21.76 -11.90
C GLU A 26 -14.34 -20.94 -12.57
N VAL A 27 -15.59 -21.39 -12.42
CA VAL A 27 -16.79 -20.65 -12.81
C VAL A 27 -17.45 -20.17 -11.51
N TRP A 28 -17.33 -18.90 -11.20
CA TRP A 28 -17.85 -18.34 -9.96
C TRP A 28 -19.27 -17.73 -10.11
N SER A 29 -19.74 -17.56 -11.33
CA SER A 29 -21.11 -17.13 -11.67
C SER A 29 -21.50 -17.65 -13.04
N ASP A 30 -22.80 -17.91 -13.25
CA ASP A 30 -23.35 -18.43 -14.50
C ASP A 30 -23.14 -17.47 -15.70
N ASN A 31 -22.93 -16.19 -15.43
CA ASN A 31 -22.77 -15.16 -16.46
C ASN A 31 -21.31 -14.83 -16.78
N VAL A 32 -20.36 -15.55 -16.20
CA VAL A 32 -18.94 -15.23 -16.33
C VAL A 32 -18.17 -16.40 -16.91
N GLU A 33 -17.25 -16.12 -17.81
CA GLU A 33 -16.35 -17.14 -18.35
C GLU A 33 -15.47 -17.75 -17.25
N ALA A 34 -15.20 -19.05 -17.37
CA ALA A 34 -14.33 -19.76 -16.47
C ALA A 34 -12.90 -19.20 -16.52
N VAL A 35 -12.30 -18.98 -15.35
CA VAL A 35 -10.96 -18.42 -15.23
C VAL A 35 -10.04 -19.38 -14.49
N ARG A 36 -8.77 -19.40 -14.88
CA ARG A 36 -7.71 -20.14 -14.15
C ARG A 36 -6.93 -19.25 -13.22
N ARG A 37 -6.83 -17.95 -13.50
CA ARG A 37 -6.11 -17.00 -12.65
C ARG A 37 -6.86 -16.85 -11.31
N MET A 38 -6.15 -17.06 -10.21
CA MET A 38 -6.74 -16.90 -8.89
C MET A 38 -7.12 -15.43 -8.63
N PHE A 39 -8.32 -15.26 -8.07
CA PHE A 39 -8.81 -13.94 -7.70
C PHE A 39 -8.01 -13.33 -6.56
N ARG A 40 -7.94 -12.00 -6.54
CA ARG A 40 -7.33 -11.18 -5.50
C ARG A 40 -5.87 -11.51 -5.21
N THR A 41 -5.18 -12.02 -6.22
CA THR A 41 -3.79 -12.42 -6.13
C THR A 41 -2.99 -11.66 -7.19
N PRO A 42 -2.29 -10.57 -6.82
CA PRO A 42 -1.47 -9.85 -7.78
C PRO A 42 -0.24 -10.67 -8.17
N ASP A 43 0.13 -10.64 -9.45
CA ASP A 43 1.34 -11.34 -9.93
C ASP A 43 2.62 -10.66 -9.42
N HIS A 44 2.55 -9.36 -9.15
CA HIS A 44 3.68 -8.54 -8.73
C HIS A 44 3.33 -7.78 -7.46
N TYR A 45 4.17 -7.91 -6.45
CA TYR A 45 4.09 -7.13 -5.23
C TYR A 45 5.48 -6.68 -4.79
N ALA A 46 5.62 -5.43 -4.40
CA ALA A 46 6.87 -4.91 -3.88
C ALA A 46 6.64 -4.00 -2.67
N TYR A 47 7.63 -3.93 -1.80
CA TYR A 47 7.69 -2.92 -0.75
C TYR A 47 9.10 -2.37 -0.62
N PHE A 48 9.21 -1.16 -0.14
CA PHE A 48 10.49 -0.59 0.21
C PHE A 48 10.36 0.38 1.39
N THR A 49 11.47 0.53 2.10
CA THR A 49 11.69 1.60 3.06
C THR A 49 13.13 2.08 2.88
N ALA A 50 13.29 3.38 2.68
CA ALA A 50 14.60 4.02 2.60
C ALA A 50 14.64 5.15 3.62
N SER A 51 15.62 5.15 4.50
CA SER A 51 15.81 6.17 5.53
C SER A 51 17.23 6.73 5.44
N ALA A 52 17.36 8.04 5.60
CA ALA A 52 18.65 8.71 5.63
C ALA A 52 18.72 9.70 6.80
N ASN A 53 19.82 9.67 7.54
CA ASN A 53 20.15 10.67 8.53
C ASN A 53 20.86 11.82 7.80
N ILE A 54 20.07 12.83 7.40
CA ILE A 54 20.57 14.01 6.67
C ILE A 54 21.55 14.80 7.56
N THR A 55 21.24 14.85 8.85
CA THR A 55 22.13 15.37 9.89
C THR A 55 22.03 14.47 11.12
N ARG A 56 22.83 14.76 12.17
CA ARG A 56 22.72 14.04 13.46
C ARG A 56 21.35 14.20 14.13
N LYS A 57 20.58 15.21 13.76
CA LYS A 57 19.27 15.53 14.35
C LYS A 57 18.11 15.34 13.39
N PHE A 58 18.35 15.32 12.08
CA PHE A 58 17.31 15.28 11.06
C PHE A 58 17.38 13.99 10.25
N LYS A 59 16.27 13.25 10.23
CA LYS A 59 16.07 12.02 9.47
C LYS A 59 14.91 12.17 8.49
N ALA A 60 15.10 11.70 7.26
CA ALA A 60 14.07 11.54 6.27
C ALA A 60 13.88 10.07 5.94
N SER A 61 12.64 9.63 5.75
CA SER A 61 12.30 8.27 5.39
C SER A 61 11.26 8.27 4.29
N LEU A 62 11.54 7.55 3.21
CA LEU A 62 10.61 7.25 2.12
C LEU A 62 10.23 5.77 2.23
N PHE A 63 8.95 5.47 2.12
CA PHE A 63 8.46 4.10 2.19
C PHE A 63 7.28 3.91 1.24
N GLY A 64 7.03 2.66 0.86
CA GLY A 64 5.89 2.39 0.01
C GLY A 64 5.73 0.94 -0.37
N ASN A 65 4.56 0.69 -0.96
CA ASN A 65 4.17 -0.59 -1.52
C ASN A 65 3.75 -0.41 -2.98
N TYR A 66 4.05 -1.39 -3.78
CA TYR A 66 3.52 -1.57 -5.11
C TYR A 66 2.66 -2.83 -5.11
N THR A 67 1.43 -2.73 -5.58
CA THR A 67 0.54 -3.86 -5.84
C THR A 67 0.23 -3.89 -7.32
N GLY A 68 0.61 -4.97 -8.00
CA GLY A 68 0.31 -5.18 -9.41
C GLY A 68 -1.17 -5.43 -9.65
N GLU A 69 -1.55 -5.50 -10.90
CA GLU A 69 -2.90 -5.85 -11.30
C GLU A 69 -3.30 -7.25 -10.80
N MET A 70 -4.56 -7.41 -10.45
CA MET A 70 -5.13 -8.68 -10.02
C MET A 70 -6.55 -8.83 -10.57
N LEU A 71 -6.98 -10.08 -10.76
CA LEU A 71 -8.34 -10.39 -11.13
C LEU A 71 -9.25 -10.29 -9.90
N VAL A 72 -10.38 -9.62 -10.02
CA VAL A 72 -11.37 -9.49 -8.95
C VAL A 72 -12.76 -9.83 -9.48
N GLN A 73 -13.61 -10.30 -8.59
CA GLN A 73 -15.03 -10.52 -8.85
C GLN A 73 -15.78 -9.21 -8.61
N HIS A 74 -16.72 -8.89 -9.48
CA HIS A 74 -17.63 -7.77 -9.35
C HIS A 74 -19.06 -8.31 -9.53
N ASN A 75 -19.81 -8.37 -8.43
CA ASN A 75 -21.13 -8.97 -8.42
C ASN A 75 -22.19 -7.98 -8.94
N ALA A 76 -23.19 -8.53 -9.59
CA ALA A 76 -24.35 -7.76 -10.05
C ALA A 76 -25.08 -7.08 -8.87
N GLY A 77 -25.70 -5.96 -9.17
CA GLY A 77 -26.42 -5.13 -8.22
C GLY A 77 -26.28 -3.66 -8.57
N TYR A 78 -25.10 -3.11 -8.43
CA TYR A 78 -24.73 -1.79 -8.96
C TYR A 78 -24.47 -1.85 -10.46
N ILE A 79 -23.86 -2.93 -10.92
CA ILE A 79 -23.71 -3.28 -12.34
C ILE A 79 -24.78 -4.28 -12.76
N ASP A 80 -25.07 -4.35 -14.05
CA ASP A 80 -26.19 -5.14 -14.59
C ASP A 80 -25.97 -6.66 -14.49
N ALA A 81 -24.72 -7.13 -14.54
CA ALA A 81 -24.38 -8.55 -14.49
C ALA A 81 -23.02 -8.78 -13.85
N ASP A 82 -22.85 -9.97 -13.24
CA ASP A 82 -21.56 -10.38 -12.67
C ASP A 82 -20.46 -10.39 -13.73
N ARG A 83 -19.27 -9.94 -13.35
CA ARG A 83 -18.11 -9.97 -14.24
C ARG A 83 -16.80 -10.08 -13.48
N SER A 84 -15.79 -10.66 -14.15
CA SER A 84 -14.41 -10.66 -13.68
C SER A 84 -13.70 -9.42 -14.20
N GLU A 85 -13.08 -8.65 -13.31
CA GLU A 85 -12.40 -7.42 -13.67
C GLU A 85 -10.91 -7.47 -13.34
N LEU A 86 -10.09 -6.88 -14.19
CA LEU A 86 -8.67 -6.72 -13.94
C LEU A 86 -8.43 -5.34 -13.33
N THR A 87 -7.92 -5.32 -12.09
CA THR A 87 -7.64 -4.06 -11.41
C THR A 87 -6.44 -3.35 -12.02
N PRO A 88 -6.35 -2.02 -11.91
CA PRO A 88 -5.10 -1.32 -12.15
C PRO A 88 -4.05 -1.69 -11.10
N SER A 89 -2.80 -1.37 -11.36
CA SER A 89 -1.74 -1.43 -10.36
C SER A 89 -1.72 -0.18 -9.50
N PHE A 90 -1.26 -0.31 -8.24
CA PHE A 90 -1.23 0.78 -7.27
C PHE A 90 0.15 0.99 -6.67
N TRP A 91 0.48 2.26 -6.47
CA TRP A 91 1.60 2.70 -5.65
C TRP A 91 1.06 3.44 -4.42
N ASP A 92 1.32 2.91 -3.23
CA ASP A 92 1.09 3.62 -1.97
C ASP A 92 2.44 4.08 -1.42
N LEU A 93 2.72 5.37 -1.57
CA LEU A 93 4.00 5.97 -1.18
C LEU A 93 3.81 6.94 -0.02
N GLY A 94 4.76 6.91 0.92
CA GLY A 94 4.76 7.80 2.07
C GLY A 94 6.12 8.40 2.35
N LEU A 95 6.12 9.61 2.90
CA LEU A 95 7.30 10.34 3.35
C LEU A 95 7.13 10.70 4.82
N LYS A 96 8.17 10.43 5.62
CA LYS A 96 8.27 10.84 7.02
C LYS A 96 9.55 11.64 7.22
N LEU A 97 9.44 12.79 7.89
CA LEU A 97 10.54 13.60 8.36
C LEU A 97 10.54 13.59 9.89
N SER A 98 11.71 13.52 10.50
CA SER A 98 11.87 13.53 11.96
C SER A 98 13.01 14.46 12.35
N TYR A 99 12.80 15.21 13.41
CA TYR A 99 13.84 16.06 14.01
C TYR A 99 13.94 15.82 15.50
N ASN A 100 15.16 15.60 15.98
CA ASN A 100 15.47 15.31 17.38
C ASN A 100 16.01 16.56 18.08
N PHE A 101 15.36 16.92 19.17
CA PHE A 101 15.78 17.96 20.11
C PHE A 101 16.30 17.32 21.38
N GLN A 102 17.41 17.82 21.90
CA GLN A 102 17.86 17.51 23.26
C GLN A 102 17.36 18.61 24.16
N LEU A 103 16.37 18.32 24.99
CA LEU A 103 15.78 19.31 25.91
C LEU A 103 16.60 19.46 27.18
N THR A 104 17.10 18.34 27.72
CA THR A 104 18.03 18.31 28.84
C THR A 104 19.07 17.20 28.57
N ASN A 105 20.00 17.01 29.51
CA ASN A 105 20.99 15.92 29.38
C ASN A 105 20.36 14.52 29.38
N THR A 106 19.13 14.37 29.87
CA THR A 106 18.41 13.10 29.99
C THR A 106 17.14 13.05 29.16
N ILE A 107 16.57 14.20 28.74
CA ILE A 107 15.30 14.25 28.04
C ILE A 107 15.50 14.64 26.58
N GLY A 108 15.10 13.75 25.69
CA GLY A 108 15.01 13.97 24.24
C GLY A 108 13.56 14.15 23.77
N LEU A 109 13.37 14.96 22.75
CA LEU A 109 12.09 15.14 22.04
C LEU A 109 12.31 14.92 20.55
N GLU A 110 11.64 13.94 19.96
CA GLU A 110 11.51 13.80 18.53
C GLU A 110 10.17 14.40 18.09
N ILE A 111 10.23 15.35 17.16
CA ILE A 111 9.07 15.81 16.41
C ILE A 111 9.14 15.13 15.06
N ASN A 112 8.08 14.44 14.67
CA ASN A 112 8.00 13.80 13.36
C ASN A 112 6.67 14.11 12.69
N GLY A 113 6.69 14.11 11.36
CA GLY A 113 5.51 14.34 10.56
C GLY A 113 5.75 13.86 9.14
N GLY A 114 4.67 13.78 8.40
CA GLY A 114 4.77 13.29 7.03
C GLY A 114 3.45 13.14 6.33
N VAL A 115 3.51 12.43 5.22
CA VAL A 115 2.37 12.12 4.36
C VAL A 115 2.41 10.64 4.00
N LYS A 116 1.26 9.97 4.10
CA LYS A 116 0.99 8.64 3.58
C LYS A 116 0.20 8.76 2.29
N ASN A 117 0.38 7.81 1.39
CA ASN A 117 -0.27 7.79 0.08
C ASN A 117 -0.20 9.16 -0.63
N PHE A 118 1.00 9.73 -0.77
CA PHE A 118 1.15 11.09 -1.31
C PHE A 118 0.79 11.19 -2.80
N LEU A 119 0.75 10.05 -3.53
CA LEU A 119 0.23 9.99 -4.90
C LEU A 119 -1.30 10.02 -4.94
N ASP A 120 -1.96 9.86 -3.79
CA ASP A 120 -3.41 9.76 -3.67
C ASP A 120 -3.98 8.62 -4.52
N SER A 121 -3.28 7.49 -4.53
CA SER A 121 -3.71 6.28 -5.25
C SER A 121 -4.91 5.67 -4.53
N TYR A 122 -6.00 5.45 -5.23
CA TYR A 122 -7.20 4.81 -4.71
C TYR A 122 -8.01 4.19 -5.85
N GLN A 123 -8.96 3.37 -5.48
CA GLN A 123 -9.97 2.86 -6.39
C GLN A 123 -11.00 3.95 -6.66
N ASP A 124 -11.16 4.37 -7.91
CA ASP A 124 -12.05 5.46 -8.32
C ASP A 124 -13.43 4.96 -8.81
N ASP A 125 -13.54 3.66 -9.10
CA ASP A 125 -14.73 2.98 -9.60
C ASP A 125 -15.53 2.23 -8.51
N ILE A 126 -15.43 2.66 -7.25
CA ILE A 126 -16.16 2.04 -6.13
C ILE A 126 -17.68 2.18 -6.33
N ASP A 127 -18.37 1.05 -6.21
CA ASP A 127 -19.83 1.00 -6.21
C ASP A 127 -20.44 1.85 -5.08
N ARG A 128 -21.59 2.46 -5.36
CA ARG A 128 -22.27 3.34 -4.41
C ARG A 128 -23.73 2.96 -4.24
N GLY A 129 -24.31 3.32 -3.10
CA GLY A 129 -25.74 3.13 -2.82
C GLY A 129 -26.08 1.76 -2.22
N ALA A 130 -27.38 1.43 -2.26
CA ALA A 130 -27.92 0.26 -1.58
C ALA A 130 -27.56 -1.06 -2.26
N PHE A 131 -27.31 -1.03 -3.55
CA PHE A 131 -27.03 -2.22 -4.38
C PHE A 131 -25.54 -2.38 -4.69
N ARG A 132 -24.67 -1.63 -4.01
CA ARG A 132 -23.22 -1.75 -4.20
C ARG A 132 -22.73 -3.15 -3.88
N ASP A 133 -21.76 -3.65 -4.63
CA ASP A 133 -21.01 -4.82 -4.23
C ASP A 133 -20.00 -4.43 -3.13
N SER A 134 -20.26 -4.87 -1.90
CA SER A 134 -19.42 -4.55 -0.74
C SER A 134 -18.07 -5.27 -0.75
N VAL A 135 -17.89 -6.28 -1.61
CA VAL A 135 -16.62 -6.99 -1.77
C VAL A 135 -15.81 -6.48 -2.96
N TYR A 136 -16.39 -5.66 -3.84
CA TYR A 136 -15.66 -5.00 -4.93
C TYR A 136 -14.83 -3.83 -4.42
N ILE A 137 -13.86 -4.15 -3.57
CA ILE A 137 -12.92 -3.19 -2.99
C ILE A 137 -11.51 -3.70 -3.22
N PHE A 138 -10.66 -2.88 -3.80
CA PHE A 138 -9.26 -3.15 -4.08
C PHE A 138 -8.43 -1.84 -4.00
N GLY A 139 -7.10 -1.94 -3.99
CA GLY A 139 -6.23 -0.77 -3.90
C GLY A 139 -6.07 -0.21 -2.48
N PRO A 140 -5.38 0.92 -2.34
CA PRO A 140 -5.15 1.56 -1.06
C PRO A 140 -6.46 2.00 -0.38
N MET A 141 -6.61 1.62 0.89
CA MET A 141 -7.83 1.89 1.68
C MET A 141 -7.88 3.31 2.23
N MET A 142 -6.74 4.01 2.30
CA MET A 142 -6.64 5.35 2.89
C MET A 142 -6.22 6.37 1.82
N PRO A 143 -6.94 7.50 1.72
CA PRO A 143 -6.53 8.59 0.86
C PRO A 143 -5.23 9.23 1.36
N ARG A 144 -4.73 10.22 0.64
CA ARG A 144 -3.59 11.02 1.10
C ARG A 144 -3.84 11.54 2.51
N THR A 145 -2.98 11.17 3.43
CA THR A 145 -3.14 11.45 4.85
C THR A 145 -1.87 12.09 5.41
N PHE A 146 -2.02 13.27 6.03
CA PHE A 146 -0.95 13.94 6.75
C PHE A 146 -0.98 13.52 8.23
N PHE A 147 0.20 13.39 8.83
CA PHE A 147 0.33 13.06 10.25
C PHE A 147 1.42 13.89 10.92
N LEU A 148 1.25 14.11 12.21
CA LEU A 148 2.23 14.73 13.10
C LEU A 148 2.32 13.89 14.37
N GLY A 149 3.52 13.71 14.89
CA GLY A 149 3.78 12.94 16.10
C GLY A 149 4.88 13.53 16.96
N LEU A 150 4.78 13.30 18.25
CA LEU A 150 5.77 13.65 19.26
C LEU A 150 6.21 12.38 20.00
N LYS A 151 7.51 12.23 20.23
CA LYS A 151 8.07 11.13 21.01
C LYS A 151 9.05 11.70 22.03
N PHE A 152 8.78 11.44 23.31
CA PHE A 152 9.69 11.75 24.39
C PHE A 152 10.54 10.53 24.72
N THR A 153 11.81 10.77 25.00
CA THR A 153 12.78 9.75 25.47
C THR A 153 13.37 10.28 26.78
N LEU A 154 13.33 9.46 27.85
CA LEU A 154 13.84 9.73 29.19
C LEU A 154 15.14 8.98 29.42
#